data_81c0033af7e33159f844507b99129ba2
#
_entry.id   81c0033af7e33159f844507b99129ba2
#
_cell.length_a   1.000
_cell.length_b   1.000
_cell.length_c   1.000
_cell.angle_alpha   90.00
_cell.angle_beta   90.00
_cell.angle_gamma   90.00
#
_symmetry.space_group_name_H-M   'P 1'
#
loop_
_entity.id
_entity.type
_entity.pdbx_description
1 polymer ?
#
loop_
_entity_poly.entity_id
_entity_poly.type
_entity_poly.pdbx_seq_one_letter_code
_entity_poly.pdbx_strand_id
1 'polypeptide(L)'
;MSFYDLIWLVPLFPLAGAAFNGFVSNRLGLEKKVTHTVALIGSGLAWLWGWAAVVQWYLTEDIHQPYVVKAFSWISGGELTIFGGRVVPLEIGASFQIDALSAVMLGFVTFVGFLIHLDSVGYMHSEPDRDYARYFSYLNLFMFAMLTLVTGSNLPVLFVGWEGVGLCSYLLIGFYFEKEW
;
A
#
# COMPACT_ATOMS: atom_id res chain seq x y z
N MET A 1 11.93 -17.86 -8.31
CA MET A 1 10.93 -17.01 -7.67
C MET A 1 11.16 -15.61 -8.18
N SER A 2 10.24 -15.06 -8.92
CA SER A 2 10.38 -13.77 -9.60
C SER A 2 9.92 -12.65 -8.67
N PHE A 3 10.39 -11.40 -8.89
CA PHE A 3 9.92 -10.25 -8.10
C PHE A 3 8.43 -10.00 -8.26
N TYR A 4 7.88 -10.26 -9.45
CA TYR A 4 6.46 -10.10 -9.72
C TYR A 4 5.59 -11.22 -9.11
N ASP A 5 6.14 -12.43 -8.81
CA ASP A 5 5.45 -13.45 -8.01
C ASP A 5 5.16 -12.98 -6.57
N LEU A 6 5.95 -12.02 -6.11
CA LEU A 6 5.87 -11.43 -4.78
C LEU A 6 5.33 -10.00 -4.79
N ILE A 7 4.55 -9.63 -5.81
CA ILE A 7 3.99 -8.27 -5.93
C ILE A 7 3.14 -7.86 -4.73
N TRP A 8 2.50 -8.81 -4.06
CA TRP A 8 1.73 -8.59 -2.84
C TRP A 8 2.55 -8.09 -1.65
N LEU A 9 3.89 -8.23 -1.68
CA LEU A 9 4.78 -7.65 -0.66
C LEU A 9 4.92 -6.13 -0.79
N VAL A 10 4.74 -5.58 -2.00
CA VAL A 10 4.93 -4.15 -2.25
C VAL A 10 4.08 -3.28 -1.32
N PRO A 11 2.77 -3.49 -1.17
CA PRO A 11 1.98 -2.74 -0.20
C PRO A 11 2.35 -3.05 1.27
N LEU A 12 2.89 -4.23 1.59
CA LEU A 12 3.21 -4.60 2.97
C LEU A 12 4.41 -3.83 3.55
N PHE A 13 5.35 -3.39 2.72
CA PHE A 13 6.48 -2.60 3.19
C PHE A 13 6.04 -1.28 3.86
N PRO A 14 5.24 -0.41 3.22
CA PRO A 14 4.75 0.78 3.90
C PRO A 14 3.76 0.45 5.03
N LEU A 15 3.00 -0.64 4.96
CA LEU A 15 2.15 -1.08 6.08
C LEU A 15 2.96 -1.37 7.33
N ALA A 16 4.10 -2.05 7.20
CA ALA A 16 5.01 -2.30 8.32
C ALA A 16 5.55 -0.99 8.90
N GLY A 17 5.91 -0.02 8.05
CA GLY A 17 6.29 1.33 8.47
C GLY A 17 5.18 2.07 9.22
N ALA A 18 3.94 2.00 8.71
CA ALA A 18 2.77 2.59 9.34
C ALA A 18 2.50 1.98 10.72
N ALA A 19 2.54 0.64 10.81
CA ALA A 19 2.33 -0.07 12.08
C ALA A 19 3.41 0.26 13.11
N PHE A 20 4.69 0.27 12.71
CA PHE A 20 5.78 0.64 13.61
C PHE A 20 5.62 2.07 14.11
N ASN A 21 5.42 3.03 13.23
CA ASN A 21 5.30 4.44 13.60
C ASN A 21 4.03 4.71 14.44
N GLY A 22 2.92 4.07 14.12
CA GLY A 22 1.66 4.26 14.84
C GLY A 22 1.64 3.61 16.23
N PHE A 23 2.18 2.39 16.36
CA PHE A 23 2.10 1.65 17.62
C PHE A 23 3.35 1.78 18.48
N VAL A 24 4.54 1.87 17.88
CA VAL A 24 5.81 1.88 18.62
C VAL A 24 6.31 3.32 18.79
N SER A 25 6.61 4.02 17.68
CA SER A 25 7.17 5.38 17.75
C SER A 25 6.25 6.35 18.47
N ASN A 26 4.96 6.32 18.17
CA ASN A 26 3.98 7.21 18.79
C ASN A 26 3.79 6.93 20.29
N ARG A 27 3.73 5.65 20.69
CA ARG A 27 3.57 5.28 22.11
C ARG A 27 4.80 5.55 22.97
N LEU A 28 5.98 5.26 22.43
CA LEU A 28 7.24 5.40 23.15
C LEU A 28 7.84 6.81 23.03
N GLY A 29 7.30 7.67 22.16
CA GLY A 29 7.86 8.99 21.88
C GLY A 29 9.29 8.90 21.34
N LEU A 30 9.51 8.01 20.35
CA LEU A 30 10.83 7.83 19.77
C LEU A 30 11.28 9.08 19.00
N GLU A 31 12.58 9.27 18.93
CA GLU A 31 13.19 10.37 18.19
C GLU A 31 12.70 10.42 16.73
N LYS A 32 12.52 11.61 16.19
CA LYS A 32 12.13 11.83 14.79
C LYS A 32 12.99 11.07 13.80
N LYS A 33 14.30 10.95 14.09
CA LYS A 33 15.24 10.22 13.26
C LYS A 33 14.87 8.75 13.08
N VAL A 34 14.41 8.07 14.13
CA VAL A 34 13.95 6.68 14.05
C VAL A 34 12.66 6.61 13.24
N THR A 35 11.71 7.48 13.54
CA THR A 35 10.40 7.53 12.89
C THR A 35 10.50 7.71 11.37
N HIS A 36 11.20 8.76 10.90
CA HIS A 36 11.32 8.98 9.47
C HIS A 36 12.20 7.94 8.77
N THR A 37 13.23 7.40 9.46
CA THR A 37 14.06 6.34 8.87
C THR A 37 13.21 5.10 8.58
N VAL A 38 12.36 4.67 9.51
CA VAL A 38 11.45 3.53 9.28
C VAL A 38 10.46 3.82 8.16
N ALA A 39 9.90 5.02 8.13
CA ALA A 39 8.96 5.44 7.09
C ALA A 39 9.61 5.44 5.69
N LEU A 40 10.82 5.99 5.58
CA LEU A 40 11.59 6.02 4.33
C LEU A 40 12.04 4.63 3.88
N ILE A 41 12.42 3.74 4.81
CA ILE A 41 12.76 2.35 4.47
C ILE A 41 11.52 1.64 3.91
N GLY A 42 10.35 1.77 4.55
CA GLY A 42 9.11 1.16 4.07
C GLY A 42 8.71 1.63 2.68
N SER A 43 8.68 2.94 2.45
CA SER A 43 8.35 3.54 1.15
C SER A 43 9.42 3.28 0.10
N GLY A 44 10.70 3.32 0.46
CA GLY A 44 11.83 3.05 -0.42
C GLY A 44 11.90 1.58 -0.88
N LEU A 45 11.64 0.62 0.02
CA LEU A 45 11.54 -0.79 -0.34
C LEU A 45 10.36 -1.05 -1.27
N ALA A 46 9.21 -0.42 -1.04
CA ALA A 46 8.07 -0.52 -1.94
C ALA A 46 8.40 0.03 -3.34
N TRP A 47 9.12 1.15 -3.41
CA TRP A 47 9.60 1.70 -4.68
C TRP A 47 10.56 0.77 -5.40
N LEU A 48 11.64 0.35 -4.74
CA LEU A 48 12.66 -0.51 -5.36
C LEU A 48 12.08 -1.87 -5.79
N TRP A 49 11.29 -2.51 -4.91
CA TRP A 49 10.69 -3.80 -5.23
C TRP A 49 9.62 -3.70 -6.32
N GLY A 50 8.78 -2.66 -6.26
CA GLY A 50 7.76 -2.39 -7.28
C GLY A 50 8.36 -2.21 -8.66
N TRP A 51 9.44 -1.42 -8.77
CA TRP A 51 10.16 -1.23 -10.02
C TRP A 51 10.84 -2.51 -10.51
N ALA A 52 11.49 -3.27 -9.63
CA ALA A 52 12.10 -4.55 -9.98
C ALA A 52 11.05 -5.54 -10.52
N ALA A 53 9.88 -5.59 -9.88
CA ALA A 53 8.76 -6.43 -10.32
C ALA A 53 8.23 -6.01 -11.71
N VAL A 54 8.02 -4.71 -11.92
CA VAL A 54 7.54 -4.18 -13.21
C VAL A 54 8.55 -4.45 -14.34
N VAL A 55 9.82 -4.15 -14.10
CA VAL A 55 10.87 -4.36 -15.11
C VAL A 55 11.00 -5.84 -15.45
N GLN A 56 11.03 -6.71 -14.45
CA GLN A 56 11.13 -8.15 -14.69
C GLN A 56 9.91 -8.69 -15.43
N TRP A 57 8.68 -8.29 -15.01
CA TRP A 57 7.45 -8.65 -15.72
C TRP A 57 7.48 -8.20 -17.18
N TYR A 58 7.85 -6.95 -17.44
CA TYR A 58 7.95 -6.41 -18.81
C TYR A 58 8.91 -7.19 -19.71
N LEU A 59 10.00 -7.75 -19.13
CA LEU A 59 11.02 -8.49 -19.88
C LEU A 59 10.69 -9.98 -20.06
N THR A 60 9.80 -10.55 -19.26
CA THR A 60 9.60 -12.00 -19.19
C THR A 60 8.18 -12.46 -19.56
N GLU A 61 7.18 -11.60 -19.38
CA GLU A 61 5.77 -11.95 -19.57
C GLU A 61 5.15 -11.27 -20.79
N ASP A 62 4.00 -11.77 -21.23
CA ASP A 62 3.19 -11.14 -22.28
C ASP A 62 2.47 -9.92 -21.68
N ILE A 63 2.91 -8.71 -22.05
CA ILE A 63 2.36 -7.43 -21.56
C ILE A 63 0.88 -7.20 -21.93
N HIS A 64 0.33 -7.99 -22.85
CA HIS A 64 -1.08 -7.90 -23.26
C HIS A 64 -2.02 -8.69 -22.35
N GLN A 65 -1.47 -9.49 -21.41
CA GLN A 65 -2.27 -10.25 -20.46
C GLN A 65 -1.90 -9.87 -19.03
N PRO A 66 -2.91 -9.70 -18.12
CA PRO A 66 -2.63 -9.42 -16.73
C PRO A 66 -2.00 -10.65 -16.05
N TYR A 67 -0.90 -10.44 -15.35
CA TYR A 67 -0.29 -11.46 -14.50
C TYR A 67 -0.89 -11.36 -13.09
N VAL A 68 -1.60 -12.39 -12.64
CA VAL A 68 -2.33 -12.40 -11.38
C VAL A 68 -1.67 -13.34 -10.38
N VAL A 69 -1.40 -12.83 -9.18
CA VAL A 69 -0.84 -13.59 -8.06
C VAL A 69 -1.84 -13.62 -6.92
N LYS A 70 -2.19 -14.82 -6.46
CA LYS A 70 -3.02 -15.02 -5.27
C LYS A 70 -2.13 -15.16 -4.04
N ALA A 71 -2.23 -14.22 -3.10
CA ALA A 71 -1.48 -14.28 -1.85
C ALA A 71 -2.08 -15.32 -0.89
N PHE A 72 -3.40 -15.27 -0.69
CA PHE A 72 -4.13 -16.26 0.13
C PHE A 72 -5.62 -16.27 -0.22
N SER A 73 -6.33 -17.34 0.17
CA SER A 73 -7.80 -17.39 0.08
C SER A 73 -8.39 -16.61 1.25
N TRP A 74 -9.15 -15.55 0.93
CA TRP A 74 -9.74 -14.67 1.94
C TRP A 74 -11.12 -15.15 2.37
N ILE A 75 -12.01 -15.33 1.39
CA ILE A 75 -13.36 -15.85 1.62
C ILE A 75 -13.49 -17.12 0.80
N SER A 76 -13.63 -18.24 1.49
CA SER A 76 -13.82 -19.56 0.86
C SER A 76 -14.95 -20.29 1.57
N GLY A 77 -15.87 -20.83 0.80
CA GLY A 77 -16.96 -21.65 1.30
C GLY A 77 -18.32 -21.26 0.73
N GLY A 78 -19.15 -22.28 0.56
CA GLY A 78 -20.45 -22.14 -0.07
C GLY A 78 -20.41 -22.25 -1.59
N GLU A 79 -21.58 -22.36 -2.15
CA GLU A 79 -21.82 -22.45 -3.59
C GLU A 79 -22.75 -21.31 -4.00
N LEU A 80 -22.38 -20.64 -5.09
CA LEU A 80 -23.23 -19.63 -5.72
C LEU A 80 -23.90 -20.23 -6.96
N THR A 81 -25.21 -20.19 -6.97
CA THR A 81 -25.98 -20.49 -8.18
C THR A 81 -26.10 -19.22 -9.02
N ILE A 82 -25.36 -19.17 -10.12
CA ILE A 82 -25.44 -18.06 -11.06
C ILE A 82 -26.54 -18.29 -12.10
N PHE A 83 -26.85 -17.23 -12.87
CA PHE A 83 -27.88 -17.27 -13.93
C PHE A 83 -27.68 -18.51 -14.83
N GLY A 84 -28.74 -19.30 -15.02
CA GLY A 84 -28.73 -20.54 -15.79
C GLY A 84 -28.52 -21.81 -14.96
N GLY A 85 -28.59 -21.74 -13.61
CA GLY A 85 -28.50 -22.91 -12.71
C GLY A 85 -27.10 -23.50 -12.56
N ARG A 86 -26.06 -22.79 -13.04
CA ARG A 86 -24.68 -23.23 -12.88
C ARG A 86 -24.21 -22.93 -11.45
N VAL A 87 -23.80 -23.97 -10.75
CA VAL A 87 -23.23 -23.86 -9.39
C VAL A 87 -21.72 -23.64 -9.52
N VAL A 88 -21.23 -22.58 -8.89
CA VAL A 88 -19.79 -22.26 -8.81
C VAL A 88 -19.38 -22.11 -7.35
N PRO A 89 -18.20 -22.61 -6.95
CA PRO A 89 -17.71 -22.39 -5.59
C PRO A 89 -17.46 -20.90 -5.36
N LEU A 90 -17.88 -20.41 -4.19
CA LEU A 90 -17.56 -19.05 -3.75
C LEU A 90 -16.13 -19.04 -3.22
N GLU A 91 -15.22 -18.51 -4.01
CA GLU A 91 -13.84 -18.32 -3.60
C GLU A 91 -13.36 -16.92 -3.96
N ILE A 92 -13.05 -16.10 -2.96
CA ILE A 92 -12.48 -14.77 -3.12
C ILE A 92 -11.09 -14.79 -2.48
N GLY A 93 -10.06 -14.63 -3.30
CA GLY A 93 -8.67 -14.54 -2.85
C GLY A 93 -8.24 -13.09 -2.63
N ALA A 94 -7.32 -12.88 -1.69
CA ALA A 94 -6.51 -11.68 -1.69
C ALA A 94 -5.50 -11.82 -2.83
N SER A 95 -5.82 -11.24 -3.99
CA SER A 95 -5.06 -11.39 -5.22
C SER A 95 -4.62 -10.05 -5.77
N PHE A 96 -3.42 -10.02 -6.30
CA PHE A 96 -2.75 -8.84 -6.83
C PHE A 96 -2.36 -9.09 -8.28
N GLN A 97 -2.32 -8.04 -9.09
CA GLN A 97 -2.00 -8.18 -10.51
C GLN A 97 -0.99 -7.13 -10.97
N ILE A 98 -0.29 -7.49 -12.05
CA ILE A 98 0.47 -6.55 -12.87
C ILE A 98 -0.09 -6.65 -14.29
N ASP A 99 -0.54 -5.53 -14.81
CA ASP A 99 -0.87 -5.28 -16.20
C ASP A 99 -0.26 -3.95 -16.65
N ALA A 100 -0.45 -3.55 -17.88
CA ALA A 100 0.13 -2.31 -18.40
C ALA A 100 -0.31 -1.06 -17.60
N LEU A 101 -1.57 -1.01 -17.14
CA LEU A 101 -2.08 0.11 -16.37
C LEU A 101 -1.52 0.11 -14.95
N SER A 102 -1.60 -1.02 -14.26
CA SER A 102 -1.11 -1.15 -12.88
C SER A 102 0.42 -0.97 -12.81
N ALA A 103 1.17 -1.40 -13.83
CA ALA A 103 2.61 -1.19 -13.92
C ALA A 103 2.98 0.30 -13.97
N VAL A 104 2.30 1.10 -14.82
CA VAL A 104 2.51 2.55 -14.90
C VAL A 104 2.14 3.22 -13.58
N MET A 105 0.97 2.86 -13.02
CA MET A 105 0.51 3.43 -11.75
C MET A 105 1.41 3.02 -10.59
N LEU A 106 1.88 1.78 -10.54
CA LEU A 106 2.81 1.30 -9.52
C LEU A 106 4.12 2.08 -9.56
N GLY A 107 4.69 2.29 -10.75
CA GLY A 107 5.90 3.08 -10.94
C GLY A 107 5.71 4.52 -10.46
N PHE A 108 4.62 5.17 -10.87
CA PHE A 108 4.32 6.55 -10.49
C PHE A 108 4.06 6.69 -8.99
N VAL A 109 3.16 5.88 -8.43
CA VAL A 109 2.74 5.97 -7.02
C VAL A 109 3.91 5.69 -6.08
N THR A 110 4.73 4.67 -6.37
CA THR A 110 5.87 4.35 -5.51
C THR A 110 6.95 5.42 -5.55
N PHE A 111 7.27 5.95 -6.72
CA PHE A 111 8.28 7.00 -6.89
C PHE A 111 7.86 8.31 -6.23
N VAL A 112 6.69 8.83 -6.60
CA VAL A 112 6.18 10.09 -6.05
C VAL A 112 5.91 9.95 -4.55
N GLY A 113 5.35 8.81 -4.13
CA GLY A 113 5.13 8.53 -2.70
C GLY A 113 6.42 8.55 -1.89
N PHE A 114 7.51 7.96 -2.40
CA PHE A 114 8.82 8.02 -1.76
C PHE A 114 9.35 9.46 -1.67
N LEU A 115 9.23 10.26 -2.75
CA LEU A 115 9.64 11.67 -2.73
C LEU A 115 8.85 12.50 -1.71
N ILE A 116 7.54 12.27 -1.60
CA ILE A 116 6.70 12.93 -0.59
C ILE A 116 7.16 12.55 0.83
N HIS A 117 7.48 11.28 1.08
CA HIS A 117 8.02 10.88 2.38
C HIS A 117 9.34 11.59 2.68
N LEU A 118 10.20 11.73 1.70
CA LEU A 118 11.51 12.39 1.85
C LEU A 118 11.33 13.90 2.15
N ASP A 119 10.48 14.59 1.40
CA ASP A 119 10.18 16.02 1.60
C ASP A 119 9.54 16.26 2.97
N SER A 120 8.64 15.38 3.39
CA SER A 120 7.95 15.45 4.67
C SER A 120 8.89 15.42 5.89
N VAL A 121 10.11 14.90 5.76
CA VAL A 121 11.11 14.91 6.84
C VAL A 121 11.46 16.36 7.24
N GLY A 122 11.64 17.23 6.25
CA GLY A 122 11.87 18.65 6.48
C GLY A 122 10.61 19.40 6.86
N TYR A 123 9.52 19.16 6.12
CA TYR A 123 8.26 19.85 6.29
C TYR A 123 7.68 19.71 7.70
N MET A 124 7.68 18.48 8.26
CA MET A 124 7.12 18.20 9.59
C MET A 124 8.12 18.32 10.74
N HIS A 125 9.34 18.80 10.48
CA HIS A 125 10.40 18.82 11.48
C HIS A 125 10.10 19.65 12.74
N SER A 126 9.28 20.68 12.63
CA SER A 126 8.88 21.54 13.74
C SER A 126 7.82 20.93 14.68
N GLU A 127 7.12 19.89 14.24
CA GLU A 127 6.06 19.27 15.04
C GLU A 127 6.61 18.43 16.20
N PRO A 128 5.86 18.23 17.30
CA PRO A 128 6.24 17.33 18.40
C PRO A 128 6.47 15.89 17.94
N ASP A 129 7.33 15.13 18.63
CA ASP A 129 7.71 13.77 18.23
C ASP A 129 6.51 12.83 18.03
N ARG A 130 5.47 12.97 18.87
CA ARG A 130 4.24 12.16 18.74
C ARG A 130 3.44 12.51 17.50
N ASP A 131 3.27 13.79 17.20
CA ASP A 131 2.57 14.25 16.00
C ASP A 131 3.35 13.89 14.75
N TYR A 132 4.66 14.03 14.81
CA TYR A 132 5.56 13.57 13.76
C TYR A 132 5.40 12.07 13.46
N ALA A 133 5.37 11.22 14.49
CA ALA A 133 5.15 9.79 14.35
C ALA A 133 3.75 9.45 13.81
N ARG A 134 2.72 10.17 14.26
CA ARG A 134 1.34 10.05 13.78
C ARG A 134 1.24 10.40 12.29
N TYR A 135 1.86 11.48 11.87
CA TYR A 135 1.89 11.90 10.46
C TYR A 135 2.53 10.85 9.56
N PHE A 136 3.73 10.38 9.89
CA PHE A 136 4.42 9.36 9.10
C PHE A 136 3.71 8.01 9.11
N SER A 137 3.01 7.66 10.18
CA SER A 137 2.13 6.49 10.21
C SER A 137 1.00 6.62 9.19
N TYR A 138 0.31 7.77 9.14
CA TYR A 138 -0.78 8.02 8.18
C TYR A 138 -0.27 8.05 6.74
N LEU A 139 0.89 8.65 6.50
CA LEU A 139 1.48 8.73 5.17
C LEU A 139 1.87 7.34 4.62
N ASN A 140 2.49 6.50 5.47
CA ASN A 140 2.79 5.12 5.12
C ASN A 140 1.51 4.27 4.92
N LEU A 141 0.49 4.48 5.76
CA LEU A 141 -0.80 3.80 5.62
C LEU A 141 -1.50 4.21 4.31
N PHE A 142 -1.41 5.48 3.94
CA PHE A 142 -1.91 5.97 2.65
C PHE A 142 -1.21 5.26 1.48
N MET A 143 0.11 5.15 1.54
CA MET A 143 0.89 4.46 0.51
C MET A 143 0.52 2.97 0.43
N PHE A 144 0.33 2.28 1.55
CA PHE A 144 -0.19 0.91 1.59
C PHE A 144 -1.54 0.80 0.87
N ALA A 145 -2.50 1.67 1.22
CA ALA A 145 -3.84 1.66 0.65
C ALA A 145 -3.82 1.93 -0.86
N MET A 146 -3.03 2.91 -1.29
CA MET A 146 -2.85 3.23 -2.71
C MET A 146 -2.25 2.06 -3.50
N LEU A 147 -1.22 1.42 -2.97
CA LEU A 147 -0.59 0.26 -3.63
C LEU A 147 -1.53 -0.94 -3.68
N THR A 148 -2.32 -1.18 -2.62
CA THR A 148 -3.36 -2.20 -2.60
C THR A 148 -4.44 -1.91 -3.65
N LEU A 149 -4.86 -0.65 -3.79
CA LEU A 149 -5.83 -0.21 -4.80
C LEU A 149 -5.33 -0.46 -6.22
N VAL A 150 -4.08 -0.05 -6.50
CA VAL A 150 -3.49 -0.10 -7.85
C VAL A 150 -3.17 -1.53 -8.31
N THR A 151 -2.82 -2.41 -7.37
CA THR A 151 -2.43 -3.78 -7.69
C THR A 151 -3.52 -4.82 -7.41
N GLY A 152 -4.66 -4.43 -6.84
CA GLY A 152 -5.77 -5.34 -6.55
C GLY A 152 -6.37 -5.93 -7.82
N SER A 153 -6.48 -7.27 -7.89
CA SER A 153 -6.99 -7.99 -9.06
C SER A 153 -8.50 -8.27 -9.03
N ASN A 154 -9.15 -7.98 -7.92
CA ASN A 154 -10.59 -8.18 -7.77
C ASN A 154 -11.25 -7.06 -6.97
N LEU A 155 -12.57 -6.93 -7.10
CA LEU A 155 -13.35 -5.87 -6.46
C LEU A 155 -13.19 -5.80 -4.95
N PRO A 156 -13.19 -6.90 -4.17
CA PRO A 156 -12.98 -6.83 -2.73
C PRO A 156 -11.62 -6.25 -2.33
N VAL A 157 -10.52 -6.65 -2.97
CA VAL A 157 -9.19 -6.10 -2.70
C VAL A 157 -9.10 -4.63 -3.11
N LEU A 158 -9.64 -4.29 -4.30
CA LEU A 158 -9.73 -2.92 -4.79
C LEU A 158 -10.54 -2.05 -3.83
N PHE A 159 -11.67 -2.55 -3.32
CA PHE A 159 -12.51 -1.84 -2.35
C PHE A 159 -11.76 -1.55 -1.04
N VAL A 160 -11.01 -2.52 -0.50
CA VAL A 160 -10.18 -2.30 0.70
C VAL A 160 -9.15 -1.19 0.47
N GLY A 161 -8.49 -1.19 -0.70
CA GLY A 161 -7.55 -0.13 -1.06
C GLY A 161 -8.24 1.23 -1.15
N TRP A 162 -9.41 1.30 -1.79
CA TRP A 162 -10.16 2.55 -1.96
C TRP A 162 -10.65 3.14 -0.64
N GLU A 163 -11.27 2.33 0.20
CA GLU A 163 -11.69 2.74 1.54
C GLU A 163 -10.50 3.17 2.41
N GLY A 164 -9.38 2.44 2.30
CA GLY A 164 -8.14 2.79 2.98
C GLY A 164 -7.60 4.16 2.57
N VAL A 165 -7.62 4.49 1.27
CA VAL A 165 -7.23 5.82 0.74
C VAL A 165 -8.16 6.91 1.29
N GLY A 166 -9.47 6.66 1.29
CA GLY A 166 -10.46 7.58 1.86
C GLY A 166 -10.24 7.85 3.34
N LEU A 167 -10.00 6.80 4.13
CA LEU A 167 -9.69 6.91 5.56
C LEU A 167 -8.40 7.71 5.79
N CYS A 168 -7.32 7.39 5.07
CA CYS A 168 -6.06 8.10 5.22
C CYS A 168 -6.16 9.57 4.82
N SER A 169 -6.93 9.88 3.76
CA SER A 169 -7.22 11.25 3.36
C SER A 169 -7.93 12.01 4.47
N TYR A 170 -8.94 11.42 5.11
CA TYR A 170 -9.62 12.00 6.25
C TYR A 170 -8.65 12.30 7.41
N LEU A 171 -7.78 11.34 7.75
CA LEU A 171 -6.80 11.49 8.84
C LEU A 171 -5.74 12.56 8.55
N LEU A 172 -5.30 12.68 7.29
CA LEU A 172 -4.29 13.66 6.89
C LEU A 172 -4.89 15.07 6.75
N ILE A 173 -6.09 15.21 6.18
CA ILE A 173 -6.79 16.52 6.10
C ILE A 173 -7.11 17.02 7.50
N GLY A 174 -7.59 16.14 8.38
CA GLY A 174 -7.89 16.46 9.77
C GLY A 174 -6.68 16.48 10.71
N PHE A 175 -5.45 16.47 10.20
CA PHE A 175 -4.26 16.31 11.04
C PHE A 175 -4.11 17.38 12.13
N TYR A 176 -4.44 18.64 11.82
CA TYR A 176 -4.35 19.78 12.71
C TYR A 176 -5.67 20.14 13.41
N PHE A 177 -6.54 19.16 13.67
CA PHE A 177 -7.86 19.41 14.25
C PHE A 177 -7.85 20.08 15.65
N GLU A 178 -6.72 20.03 16.38
CA GLU A 178 -6.56 20.67 17.69
C GLU A 178 -6.08 22.13 17.60
N LYS A 179 -5.62 22.60 16.43
CA LYS A 179 -5.14 23.98 16.25
C LYS A 179 -6.32 24.89 15.92
N GLU A 180 -6.69 25.77 16.86
CA GLU A 180 -7.58 26.91 16.57
C GLU A 180 -6.82 27.94 15.71
N TRP A 181 -7.40 28.30 14.56
CA TRP A 181 -6.81 29.28 13.61
C TRP A 181 -7.35 30.66 13.88
#